data_4bb48071676c1dbbc3da7fd301b4d1be
#
_entry.id   4bb48071676c1dbbc3da7fd301b4d1be
#
_cell.length_a   1.000
_cell.length_b   1.000
_cell.length_c   1.000
_cell.angle_alpha   90.00
_cell.angle_beta   90.00
_cell.angle_gamma   90.00
#
_symmetry.space_group_name_H-M   'P 1'
#
loop_
_entity.id
_entity.type
_entity.pdbx_description
1 polymer ?
#
loop_
_entity_poly.entity_id
_entity_poly.type
_entity_poly.pdbx_seq_one_letter_code
_entity_poly.pdbx_strand_id
1 'polypeptide(L)'
;WFGFGFFLSGLWWVGAAFLVEAESFAWLLPVGVLVFPAGLALFWAFGAALARLLWSDGWARLFAFAAAMTLAEWLRGTILTGFPWNAFGYSLAAQPLTMQLASVIGIWGLTLLAYLVFGAPVLFLGGLVSDRRSRLLSLAVIILMLLGAIGYGALRLNGAGGATVADVRLRLVQPALDQREKWQPGAAESIM
;
A
#
# COMPACT_ATOMS: atom_id res chain seq x y z
N TRP A 1 3.71 -10.62 14.18
CA TRP A 1 5.09 -10.10 14.18
C TRP A 1 5.49 -9.49 12.83
N PHE A 2 5.23 -10.19 11.70
CA PHE A 2 5.60 -9.69 10.37
C PHE A 2 4.95 -8.32 10.08
N GLY A 3 3.63 -8.17 10.31
CA GLY A 3 2.92 -6.90 10.13
C GLY A 3 3.48 -5.78 11.00
N PHE A 4 3.87 -6.08 12.26
CA PHE A 4 4.50 -5.10 13.13
C PHE A 4 5.83 -4.61 12.54
N GLY A 5 6.71 -5.52 12.12
CA GLY A 5 7.98 -5.15 11.49
C GLY A 5 7.80 -4.34 10.21
N PHE A 6 6.81 -4.72 9.38
CA PHE A 6 6.48 -3.98 8.16
C PHE A 6 6.03 -2.53 8.44
N PHE A 7 5.11 -2.34 9.38
CA PHE A 7 4.64 -0.99 9.72
C PHE A 7 5.69 -0.20 10.50
N LEU A 8 6.47 -0.84 11.37
CA LEU A 8 7.55 -0.18 12.09
C LEU A 8 8.61 0.38 11.14
N SER A 9 9.06 -0.43 10.17
CA SER A 9 10.05 0.00 9.18
C SER A 9 9.52 1.04 8.20
N GLY A 10 8.23 0.99 7.86
CA GLY A 10 7.62 1.91 6.91
C GLY A 10 7.11 3.23 7.52
N LEU A 11 6.90 3.28 8.84
CA LEU A 11 6.23 4.40 9.52
C LEU A 11 7.07 5.04 10.63
N TRP A 12 8.35 4.67 10.80
CA TRP A 12 9.23 5.25 11.82
C TRP A 12 9.28 6.78 11.77
N TRP A 13 9.14 7.35 10.57
CA TRP A 13 9.15 8.79 10.32
C TRP A 13 7.99 9.54 11.02
N VAL A 14 6.90 8.86 11.36
CA VAL A 14 5.78 9.45 12.14
C VAL A 14 6.28 9.98 13.48
N GLY A 15 7.33 9.38 14.03
CA GLY A 15 7.99 9.86 15.24
C GLY A 15 8.52 11.29 15.13
N ALA A 16 8.89 11.75 13.92
CA ALA A 16 9.38 13.11 13.71
C ALA A 16 8.34 14.18 14.08
N ALA A 17 7.04 13.88 13.99
CA ALA A 17 5.98 14.80 14.40
C ALA A 17 6.07 15.19 15.88
N PHE A 18 6.51 14.28 16.75
CA PHE A 18 6.65 14.54 18.19
C PHE A 18 7.88 15.38 18.54
N LEU A 19 8.78 15.58 17.57
CA LEU A 19 9.99 16.39 17.74
C LEU A 19 9.80 17.85 17.28
N VAL A 20 8.67 18.20 16.69
CA VAL A 20 8.37 19.59 16.28
C VAL A 20 8.29 20.49 17.51
N GLU A 21 7.56 20.04 18.56
CA GLU A 21 7.52 20.65 19.88
C GLU A 21 8.07 19.66 20.91
N ALA A 22 9.36 19.40 20.84
CA ALA A 22 10.01 18.33 21.59
C ALA A 22 9.87 18.46 23.11
N GLU A 23 9.86 19.69 23.63
CA GLU A 23 9.69 19.95 25.08
C GLU A 23 8.37 19.40 25.61
N SER A 24 7.30 19.46 24.79
CA SER A 24 5.95 19.02 25.18
C SER A 24 5.66 17.56 24.79
N PHE A 25 6.17 17.10 23.66
CA PHE A 25 5.70 15.86 23.04
C PHE A 25 6.77 14.78 22.79
N ALA A 26 8.08 15.05 23.04
CA ALA A 26 9.11 14.04 22.80
C ALA A 26 8.90 12.72 23.56
N TRP A 27 8.26 12.75 24.73
CA TRP A 27 7.94 11.56 25.52
C TRP A 27 6.94 10.62 24.83
N LEU A 28 6.12 11.13 23.88
CA LEU A 28 5.20 10.33 23.08
C LEU A 28 5.88 9.60 21.89
N LEU A 29 7.13 9.94 21.58
CA LEU A 29 7.85 9.34 20.46
C LEU A 29 7.88 7.82 20.49
N PRO A 30 8.22 7.14 21.62
CA PRO A 30 8.18 5.69 21.67
C PRO A 30 6.75 5.13 21.49
N VAL A 31 5.72 5.85 21.94
CA VAL A 31 4.32 5.46 21.71
C VAL A 31 3.97 5.56 20.24
N GLY A 32 4.28 6.67 19.59
CA GLY A 32 4.03 6.86 18.16
C GLY A 32 4.77 5.84 17.29
N VAL A 33 6.02 5.55 17.61
CA VAL A 33 6.86 4.66 16.80
C VAL A 33 6.61 3.18 17.06
N LEU A 34 6.19 2.78 18.26
CA LEU A 34 5.99 1.37 18.61
C LEU A 34 4.52 0.96 18.70
N VAL A 35 3.71 1.71 19.43
CA VAL A 35 2.31 1.32 19.69
C VAL A 35 1.44 1.52 18.46
N PHE A 36 1.67 2.58 17.70
CA PHE A 36 0.91 2.85 16.48
C PHE A 36 1.12 1.76 15.40
N PRO A 37 2.36 1.38 15.01
CA PRO A 37 2.58 0.22 14.14
C PRO A 37 2.04 -1.10 14.71
N ALA A 38 2.10 -1.32 16.02
CA ALA A 38 1.52 -2.50 16.64
C ALA A 38 0.00 -2.55 16.47
N GLY A 39 -0.69 -1.42 16.65
CA GLY A 39 -2.13 -1.29 16.39
C GLY A 39 -2.48 -1.59 14.93
N LEU A 40 -1.71 -1.04 13.98
CA LEU A 40 -1.91 -1.33 12.55
C LEU A 40 -1.67 -2.81 12.21
N ALA A 41 -0.72 -3.46 12.88
CA ALA A 41 -0.43 -4.88 12.69
C ALA A 41 -1.59 -5.79 13.11
N LEU A 42 -2.50 -5.33 13.99
CA LEU A 42 -3.69 -6.10 14.38
C LEU A 42 -4.63 -6.32 13.18
N PHE A 43 -4.70 -5.39 12.24
CA PHE A 43 -5.47 -5.60 11.01
C PHE A 43 -4.89 -6.73 10.17
N TRP A 44 -3.56 -6.83 10.07
CA TRP A 44 -2.93 -7.95 9.38
C TRP A 44 -3.08 -9.27 10.14
N ALA A 45 -3.05 -9.24 11.46
CA ALA A 45 -3.36 -10.42 12.28
C ALA A 45 -4.81 -10.88 12.04
N PHE A 46 -5.76 -9.94 11.98
CA PHE A 46 -7.15 -10.23 11.63
C PHE A 46 -7.26 -10.82 10.21
N GLY A 47 -6.61 -10.22 9.21
CA GLY A 47 -6.59 -10.75 7.84
C GLY A 47 -6.03 -12.17 7.76
N ALA A 48 -4.93 -12.45 8.47
CA ALA A 48 -4.33 -13.77 8.55
C ALA A 48 -5.26 -14.79 9.25
N ALA A 49 -5.93 -14.38 10.33
CA ALA A 49 -6.90 -15.22 11.03
C ALA A 49 -8.11 -15.54 10.13
N LEU A 50 -8.64 -14.54 9.42
CA LEU A 50 -9.71 -14.72 8.45
C LEU A 50 -9.28 -15.64 7.31
N ALA A 51 -8.09 -15.44 6.75
CA ALA A 51 -7.53 -16.33 5.74
C ALA A 51 -7.43 -17.78 6.25
N ARG A 52 -7.07 -17.97 7.53
CA ARG A 52 -7.00 -19.29 8.17
C ARG A 52 -8.39 -19.93 8.32
N LEU A 53 -9.42 -19.14 8.63
CA LEU A 53 -10.80 -19.62 8.70
C LEU A 53 -11.34 -20.05 7.32
N LEU A 54 -10.96 -19.32 6.27
CA LEU A 54 -11.34 -19.59 4.88
C LEU A 54 -10.39 -20.58 4.19
N TRP A 55 -9.47 -21.21 4.96
CA TRP A 55 -8.43 -22.04 4.40
C TRP A 55 -9.01 -23.32 3.82
N SER A 56 -8.89 -23.44 2.52
CA SER A 56 -9.29 -24.61 1.74
C SER A 56 -8.07 -25.35 1.21
N ASP A 57 -8.24 -26.60 0.84
CA ASP A 57 -7.17 -27.32 0.14
C ASP A 57 -7.06 -26.87 -1.31
N GLY A 58 -5.83 -26.84 -1.80
CA GLY A 58 -5.54 -26.51 -3.20
C GLY A 58 -5.28 -25.03 -3.46
N TRP A 59 -5.51 -24.64 -4.70
CA TRP A 59 -5.18 -23.31 -5.24
C TRP A 59 -6.02 -22.17 -4.63
N ALA A 60 -7.24 -22.46 -4.21
CA ALA A 60 -8.18 -21.47 -3.68
C ALA A 60 -7.64 -20.78 -2.40
N ARG A 61 -6.73 -21.41 -1.66
CA ARG A 61 -6.13 -20.84 -0.45
C ARG A 61 -5.35 -19.54 -0.71
N LEU A 62 -4.68 -19.42 -1.86
CA LEU A 62 -3.97 -18.19 -2.21
C LEU A 62 -4.96 -17.04 -2.46
N PHE A 63 -6.06 -17.33 -3.15
CA PHE A 63 -7.12 -16.34 -3.39
C PHE A 63 -7.84 -15.96 -2.10
N ALA A 64 -8.13 -16.93 -1.23
CA ALA A 64 -8.72 -16.68 0.08
C ALA A 64 -7.78 -15.80 0.95
N PHE A 65 -6.48 -16.11 0.96
CA PHE A 65 -5.48 -15.30 1.64
C PHE A 65 -5.43 -13.87 1.09
N ALA A 66 -5.33 -13.71 -0.23
CA ALA A 66 -5.26 -12.42 -0.88
C ALA A 66 -6.52 -11.57 -0.61
N ALA A 67 -7.71 -12.18 -0.69
CA ALA A 67 -8.97 -11.52 -0.39
C ALA A 67 -9.08 -11.09 1.08
N ALA A 68 -8.73 -11.98 2.01
CA ALA A 68 -8.78 -11.70 3.45
C ALA A 68 -7.80 -10.59 3.85
N MET A 69 -6.58 -10.62 3.32
CA MET A 69 -5.59 -9.57 3.56
C MET A 69 -5.99 -8.23 2.94
N THR A 70 -6.57 -8.26 1.74
CA THR A 70 -7.09 -7.04 1.09
C THR A 70 -8.24 -6.43 1.89
N LEU A 71 -9.16 -7.26 2.41
CA LEU A 71 -10.23 -6.79 3.29
C LEU A 71 -9.66 -6.15 4.56
N ALA A 72 -8.66 -6.76 5.18
CA ALA A 72 -8.00 -6.22 6.37
C ALA A 72 -7.33 -4.86 6.09
N GLU A 73 -6.68 -4.72 4.94
CA GLU A 73 -6.09 -3.46 4.48
C GLU A 73 -7.16 -2.40 4.20
N TRP A 74 -8.25 -2.78 3.55
CA TRP A 74 -9.38 -1.89 3.31
C TRP A 74 -10.00 -1.41 4.63
N LEU A 75 -10.24 -2.30 5.58
CA LEU A 75 -10.72 -1.93 6.92
C LEU A 75 -9.76 -0.94 7.60
N ARG A 76 -8.46 -1.21 7.59
CA ARG A 76 -7.43 -0.32 8.13
C ARG A 76 -7.46 1.07 7.48
N GLY A 77 -7.73 1.13 6.18
CA GLY A 77 -7.81 2.37 5.42
C GLY A 77 -9.10 3.14 5.58
N THR A 78 -10.16 2.56 6.20
CA THR A 78 -11.50 3.15 6.23
C THR A 78 -12.07 3.34 7.63
N ILE A 79 -11.83 2.42 8.57
CA ILE A 79 -12.36 2.54 9.93
C ILE A 79 -11.41 3.32 10.85
N LEU A 80 -11.91 3.80 11.98
CA LEU A 80 -11.12 4.59 12.96
C LEU A 80 -10.40 5.79 12.32
N THR A 81 -11.12 6.56 11.50
CA THR A 81 -10.64 7.66 10.65
C THR A 81 -9.83 7.22 9.43
N GLY A 82 -9.41 5.98 9.37
CA GLY A 82 -8.66 5.37 8.28
C GLY A 82 -7.17 5.77 8.25
N PHE A 83 -6.30 4.78 8.02
CA PHE A 83 -4.88 5.03 7.81
C PHE A 83 -4.37 4.16 6.64
N PRO A 84 -4.55 4.62 5.38
CA PRO A 84 -4.24 3.82 4.18
C PRO A 84 -2.74 3.81 3.80
N TRP A 85 -1.86 4.46 4.57
CA TRP A 85 -0.43 4.51 4.29
C TRP A 85 0.19 3.10 4.31
N ASN A 86 1.18 2.89 3.45
CA ASN A 86 1.86 1.61 3.29
C ASN A 86 0.90 0.44 2.96
N ALA A 87 -0.17 0.68 2.21
CA ALA A 87 -0.99 -0.39 1.66
C ALA A 87 -0.13 -1.26 0.73
N PHE A 88 -0.29 -2.58 0.81
CA PHE A 88 0.56 -3.52 0.06
C PHE A 88 0.51 -3.33 -1.46
N GLY A 89 -0.60 -2.78 -1.96
CA GLY A 89 -0.77 -2.41 -3.38
C GLY A 89 0.21 -1.36 -3.89
N TYR A 90 0.81 -0.55 -3.01
CA TYR A 90 1.85 0.41 -3.42
C TYR A 90 3.09 -0.26 -4.00
N SER A 91 3.34 -1.54 -3.69
CA SER A 91 4.42 -2.31 -4.31
C SER A 91 4.27 -2.44 -5.82
N LEU A 92 3.03 -2.50 -6.35
CA LEU A 92 2.74 -2.46 -7.78
C LEU A 92 2.60 -1.03 -8.31
N ALA A 93 2.17 -0.10 -7.48
CA ALA A 93 2.07 1.32 -7.85
C ALA A 93 3.45 2.00 -8.00
N ALA A 94 4.52 1.40 -7.52
CA ALA A 94 5.89 1.86 -7.73
C ALA A 94 6.32 1.83 -9.21
N GLN A 95 5.65 1.05 -10.05
CA GLN A 95 5.91 0.96 -11.48
C GLN A 95 4.84 1.72 -12.27
N PRO A 96 5.23 2.66 -13.15
CA PRO A 96 4.28 3.48 -13.91
C PRO A 96 3.24 2.68 -14.70
N LEU A 97 3.62 1.54 -15.26
CA LEU A 97 2.72 0.69 -16.06
C LEU A 97 1.64 0.04 -15.20
N THR A 98 2.01 -0.59 -14.09
CA THR A 98 1.05 -1.26 -13.21
C THR A 98 0.23 -0.26 -12.38
N MET A 99 0.79 0.91 -12.06
CA MET A 99 0.09 1.99 -11.37
C MET A 99 -1.15 2.46 -12.12
N GLN A 100 -1.13 2.45 -13.47
CA GLN A 100 -2.27 2.90 -14.29
C GLN A 100 -3.55 2.13 -13.98
N LEU A 101 -3.44 0.85 -13.57
CA LEU A 101 -4.58 0.03 -13.24
C LEU A 101 -5.37 0.57 -12.03
N ALA A 102 -4.72 1.36 -11.16
CA ALA A 102 -5.41 2.04 -10.06
C ALA A 102 -6.56 2.94 -10.51
N SER A 103 -6.53 3.44 -11.75
CA SER A 103 -7.63 4.24 -12.29
C SER A 103 -8.92 3.46 -12.51
N VAL A 104 -8.86 2.14 -12.54
CA VAL A 104 -10.00 1.23 -12.76
C VAL A 104 -10.41 0.53 -11.45
N ILE A 105 -9.43 -0.03 -10.74
CA ILE A 105 -9.68 -0.88 -9.56
C ILE A 105 -9.22 -0.24 -8.24
N GLY A 106 -8.69 0.96 -8.29
CA GLY A 106 -8.18 1.67 -7.11
C GLY A 106 -6.98 0.98 -6.45
N ILE A 107 -6.57 1.52 -5.30
CA ILE A 107 -5.46 0.95 -4.51
C ILE A 107 -5.81 -0.43 -3.95
N TRP A 108 -7.08 -0.68 -3.63
CA TRP A 108 -7.51 -1.95 -3.04
C TRP A 108 -7.48 -3.09 -4.05
N GLY A 109 -7.82 -2.82 -5.31
CA GLY A 109 -7.65 -3.78 -6.39
C GLY A 109 -6.17 -4.07 -6.68
N LEU A 110 -5.30 -3.05 -6.63
CA LEU A 110 -3.84 -3.27 -6.70
C LEU A 110 -3.33 -4.06 -5.51
N THR A 111 -3.88 -3.87 -4.31
CA THR A 111 -3.53 -4.64 -3.11
C THR A 111 -3.86 -6.12 -3.30
N LEU A 112 -5.05 -6.42 -3.81
CA LEU A 112 -5.44 -7.81 -4.13
C LEU A 112 -4.48 -8.43 -5.15
N LEU A 113 -4.19 -7.72 -6.24
CA LEU A 113 -3.27 -8.19 -7.26
C LEU A 113 -1.85 -8.39 -6.71
N ALA A 114 -1.37 -7.49 -5.85
CA ALA A 114 -0.07 -7.60 -5.22
C ALA A 114 0.04 -8.86 -4.34
N TYR A 115 -0.97 -9.15 -3.50
CA TYR A 115 -0.99 -10.38 -2.71
C TYR A 115 -1.01 -11.64 -3.59
N LEU A 116 -1.70 -11.62 -4.72
CA LEU A 116 -1.70 -12.74 -5.66
C LEU A 116 -0.33 -12.91 -6.34
N VAL A 117 0.25 -11.82 -6.86
CA VAL A 117 1.53 -11.85 -7.58
C VAL A 117 2.68 -12.27 -6.66
N PHE A 118 2.82 -11.61 -5.52
CA PHE A 118 3.90 -11.89 -4.58
C PHE A 118 3.68 -13.17 -3.77
N GLY A 119 2.43 -13.63 -3.62
CA GLY A 119 2.09 -14.92 -3.05
C GLY A 119 2.23 -16.11 -4.00
N ALA A 120 2.30 -15.87 -5.32
CA ALA A 120 2.36 -16.95 -6.32
C ALA A 120 3.49 -17.97 -6.09
N PRO A 121 4.71 -17.62 -5.63
CA PRO A 121 5.77 -18.58 -5.34
C PRO A 121 5.36 -19.65 -4.33
N VAL A 122 4.43 -19.35 -3.41
CA VAL A 122 3.93 -20.30 -2.41
C VAL A 122 3.24 -21.51 -3.07
N LEU A 123 2.68 -21.36 -4.27
CA LEU A 123 2.09 -22.47 -5.01
C LEU A 123 3.10 -23.60 -5.33
N PHE A 124 4.38 -23.30 -5.32
CA PHE A 124 5.46 -24.25 -5.60
C PHE A 124 6.14 -24.79 -4.34
N LEU A 125 5.89 -24.18 -3.18
CA LEU A 125 6.54 -24.54 -1.94
C LEU A 125 5.71 -25.59 -1.17
N GLY A 126 6.39 -26.63 -0.68
CA GLY A 126 5.92 -27.49 0.41
C GLY A 126 4.62 -28.27 0.15
N GLY A 127 4.29 -28.63 -1.08
CA GLY A 127 3.11 -29.48 -1.33
C GLY A 127 1.75 -28.80 -1.05
N LEU A 128 1.73 -27.48 -0.89
CA LEU A 128 0.50 -26.72 -0.62
C LEU A 128 -0.58 -26.89 -1.69
N VAL A 129 -0.17 -27.12 -2.94
CA VAL A 129 -1.05 -27.51 -4.03
C VAL A 129 -0.45 -28.75 -4.69
N SER A 130 -1.02 -29.91 -4.39
CA SER A 130 -0.53 -31.21 -4.88
C SER A 130 -0.77 -31.40 -6.38
N ASP A 131 -1.90 -30.91 -6.88
CA ASP A 131 -2.28 -31.03 -8.29
C ASP A 131 -1.50 -30.05 -9.18
N ARG A 132 -0.68 -30.60 -10.07
CA ARG A 132 0.12 -29.83 -11.02
C ARG A 132 -0.73 -28.93 -11.92
N ARG A 133 -1.90 -29.42 -12.37
CA ARG A 133 -2.79 -28.68 -13.28
C ARG A 133 -3.34 -27.42 -12.57
N SER A 134 -3.87 -27.57 -11.38
CA SER A 134 -4.39 -26.45 -10.57
C SER A 134 -3.31 -25.42 -10.28
N ARG A 135 -2.09 -25.85 -9.99
CA ARG A 135 -0.94 -24.99 -9.77
C ARG A 135 -0.59 -24.15 -11.01
N LEU A 136 -0.51 -24.81 -12.17
CA LEU A 136 -0.21 -24.13 -13.44
C LEU A 136 -1.34 -23.17 -13.86
N LEU A 137 -2.60 -23.56 -13.68
CA LEU A 137 -3.74 -22.70 -13.96
C LEU A 137 -3.75 -21.45 -13.08
N SER A 138 -3.52 -21.59 -11.79
CA SER A 138 -3.45 -20.43 -10.87
C SER A 138 -2.33 -19.47 -11.27
N LEU A 139 -1.15 -20.02 -11.59
CA LEU A 139 -0.03 -19.21 -12.05
C LEU A 139 -0.35 -18.50 -13.38
N ALA A 140 -0.96 -19.20 -14.33
CA ALA A 140 -1.36 -18.63 -15.61
C ALA A 140 -2.35 -17.46 -15.41
N VAL A 141 -3.35 -17.64 -14.55
CA VAL A 141 -4.31 -16.57 -14.22
C VAL A 141 -3.59 -15.36 -13.62
N ILE A 142 -2.69 -15.55 -12.65
CA ILE A 142 -1.96 -14.46 -12.02
C ILE A 142 -1.06 -13.73 -13.03
N ILE A 143 -0.35 -14.48 -13.88
CA ILE A 143 0.48 -13.91 -14.96
C ILE A 143 -0.39 -13.11 -15.93
N LEU A 144 -1.54 -13.65 -16.34
CA LEU A 144 -2.46 -12.95 -17.25
C LEU A 144 -3.00 -11.66 -16.65
N MET A 145 -3.34 -11.66 -15.34
CA MET A 145 -3.75 -10.44 -14.63
C MET A 145 -2.62 -9.40 -14.62
N LEU A 146 -1.39 -9.82 -14.35
CA LEU A 146 -0.23 -8.92 -14.34
C LEU A 146 0.08 -8.37 -15.73
N LEU A 147 0.09 -9.23 -16.76
CA LEU A 147 0.28 -8.81 -18.15
C LEU A 147 -0.84 -7.89 -18.63
N GLY A 148 -2.09 -8.15 -18.22
CA GLY A 148 -3.23 -7.28 -18.48
C GLY A 148 -3.05 -5.89 -17.85
N ALA A 149 -2.56 -5.84 -16.60
CA ALA A 149 -2.25 -4.58 -15.92
C ALA A 149 -1.15 -3.79 -16.65
N ILE A 150 -0.08 -4.46 -17.07
CA ILE A 150 1.03 -3.85 -17.82
C ILE A 150 0.55 -3.39 -19.20
N GLY A 151 -0.19 -4.21 -19.92
CA GLY A 151 -0.74 -3.89 -21.23
C GLY A 151 -1.69 -2.68 -21.19
N TYR A 152 -2.62 -2.69 -20.22
CA TYR A 152 -3.51 -1.55 -19.97
C TYR A 152 -2.71 -0.27 -19.69
N GLY A 153 -1.71 -0.34 -18.84
CA GLY A 153 -0.85 0.79 -18.50
C GLY A 153 -0.08 1.31 -19.71
N ALA A 154 0.45 0.42 -20.55
CA ALA A 154 1.15 0.81 -21.77
C ALA A 154 0.20 1.51 -22.77
N LEU A 155 -0.99 0.98 -22.99
CA LEU A 155 -1.99 1.60 -23.85
C LEU A 155 -2.41 2.97 -23.34
N ARG A 156 -2.64 3.11 -22.04
CA ARG A 156 -3.07 4.35 -21.44
C ARG A 156 -1.98 5.44 -21.51
N LEU A 157 -0.74 5.10 -21.20
CA LEU A 157 0.38 6.04 -21.24
C LEU A 157 0.72 6.46 -22.67
N ASN A 158 0.64 5.55 -23.64
CA ASN A 158 0.85 5.87 -25.05
C ASN A 158 -0.27 6.77 -25.61
N GLY A 159 -1.50 6.63 -25.10
CA GLY A 159 -2.64 7.46 -25.46
C GLY A 159 -2.74 8.78 -24.70
N ALA A 160 -1.92 8.99 -23.67
CA ALA A 160 -1.88 10.22 -22.90
C ALA A 160 -1.18 11.32 -23.70
N GLY A 161 -1.87 11.94 -24.62
CA GLY A 161 -1.43 13.17 -25.28
C GLY A 161 -1.25 14.26 -24.23
N GLY A 162 -0.10 14.93 -24.22
CA GLY A 162 0.17 16.06 -23.35
C GLY A 162 -0.66 17.29 -23.78
N ALA A 163 -2.00 17.21 -23.70
CA ALA A 163 -2.84 18.37 -23.93
C ALA A 163 -2.53 19.43 -22.86
N THR A 164 -1.93 20.52 -23.31
CA THR A 164 -1.70 21.70 -22.47
C THR A 164 -2.87 22.66 -22.61
N VAL A 165 -3.21 23.33 -21.52
CA VAL A 165 -4.17 24.44 -21.59
C VAL A 165 -3.44 25.64 -22.16
N ALA A 166 -3.93 26.16 -23.29
CA ALA A 166 -3.34 27.34 -23.95
C ALA A 166 -3.32 28.55 -22.99
N ASP A 167 -2.25 29.32 -23.06
CA ASP A 167 -2.04 30.56 -22.29
C ASP A 167 -2.02 30.42 -20.75
N VAL A 168 -1.96 29.20 -20.21
CA VAL A 168 -1.79 28.98 -18.78
C VAL A 168 -0.35 28.57 -18.48
N ARG A 169 0.36 29.42 -17.73
CA ARG A 169 1.70 29.12 -17.19
C ARG A 169 1.60 28.88 -15.70
N LEU A 170 1.93 27.65 -15.27
CA LEU A 170 1.99 27.28 -13.84
C LEU A 170 3.44 27.29 -13.38
N ARG A 171 3.70 27.93 -12.25
CA ARG A 171 4.98 27.87 -11.55
C ARG A 171 4.78 27.14 -10.24
N LEU A 172 5.37 25.95 -10.14
CA LEU A 172 5.40 25.19 -8.89
C LEU A 172 6.62 25.62 -8.08
N VAL A 173 6.37 26.09 -6.86
CA VAL A 173 7.43 26.49 -5.94
C VAL A 173 7.38 25.54 -4.75
N GLN A 174 8.51 24.84 -4.50
CA GLN A 174 8.71 23.99 -3.33
C GLN A 174 9.66 24.71 -2.37
N PRO A 175 9.15 25.44 -1.37
CA PRO A 175 9.99 26.25 -0.49
C PRO A 175 10.81 25.42 0.51
N ALA A 176 10.48 24.12 0.67
CA ALA A 176 11.19 23.19 1.60
C ALA A 176 11.35 23.75 3.04
N LEU A 177 10.32 24.44 3.52
CA LEU A 177 10.32 25.06 4.86
C LEU A 177 10.36 24.01 5.96
N ASP A 178 11.15 24.27 7.00
CA ASP A 178 11.12 23.49 8.23
C ASP A 178 9.75 23.60 8.89
N GLN A 179 9.23 22.48 9.40
CA GLN A 179 7.91 22.44 10.06
C GLN A 179 7.88 23.33 11.33
N ARG A 180 9.01 23.54 11.98
CA ARG A 180 9.13 24.44 13.14
C ARG A 180 8.95 25.91 12.77
N GLU A 181 9.42 26.30 11.58
CA GLU A 181 9.31 27.66 11.07
C GLU A 181 7.91 27.95 10.51
N LYS A 182 7.28 26.96 9.90
CA LYS A 182 6.00 27.09 9.20
C LYS A 182 4.86 27.65 10.06
N TRP A 183 4.86 27.35 11.36
CA TRP A 183 3.79 27.70 12.28
C TRP A 183 4.15 28.85 13.22
N GLN A 184 5.28 29.51 13.05
CA GLN A 184 5.65 30.67 13.86
C GLN A 184 4.79 31.88 13.51
N PRO A 185 4.41 32.70 14.51
CA PRO A 185 3.73 33.97 14.24
C PRO A 185 4.54 34.85 13.28
N GLY A 186 3.95 35.30 12.20
CA GLY A 186 4.65 36.11 11.16
C GLY A 186 5.34 35.29 10.05
N ALA A 187 5.43 33.98 10.15
CA ALA A 187 6.02 33.15 9.09
C ALA A 187 5.33 33.29 7.72
N ALA A 188 4.02 33.57 7.70
CA ALA A 188 3.25 33.74 6.47
C ALA A 188 3.82 34.86 5.58
N GLU A 189 4.33 35.95 6.16
CA GLU A 189 4.90 37.08 5.42
C GLU A 189 6.28 36.77 4.82
N SER A 190 7.05 35.88 5.46
CA SER A 190 8.38 35.47 4.98
C SER A 190 8.33 34.33 3.96
N ILE A 191 7.17 33.64 3.82
CA ILE A 191 6.96 32.47 2.96
C ILE A 191 6.36 32.86 1.61
N MET A 192 5.68 34.00 1.52
CA MET A 192 5.11 34.54 0.28
C MET A 192 6.09 35.41 -0.48
#